data_e2dce4ab04c097637076268c2dc38008
#
_entry.id   e2dce4ab04c097637076268c2dc38008
#
_cell.length_a   1.000
_cell.length_b   1.000
_cell.length_c   1.000
_cell.angle_alpha   90.00
_cell.angle_beta   90.00
_cell.angle_gamma   90.00
#
_symmetry.space_group_name_H-M   'P 1'
#
loop_
_entity.id
_entity.type
_entity.pdbx_description
1 polymer ?
#
loop_
_entity_poly.entity_id
_entity_poly.type
_entity_poly.pdbx_seq_one_letter_code
_entity_poly.pdbx_strand_id
1 'polypeptide(L)'
;SNHGITVDHMDNVWIGGNGGPDRQILKFSRDGDFLNQFGESGAQNSSLSEVNFGRVAKVFADPAENEIYVADGYLNRRVAVIDANTGEMKRFWGAYGNEPSDDRTPGYTPGETPPQQFRTPVHCAELSNDGLLYVCDRPSNRISVFQRDGTFVNEVVIAPHTLSQGATWDIDFSPDDDQTWMYVADGQNMKVYVMNRETLEIVYSFGD
;
A
#
# COMPACT_ATOMS: atom_id res chain seq x y z
N SER A 1 -16.01 4.03 5.93
CA SER A 1 -15.37 5.35 5.72
C SER A 1 -14.48 5.30 4.49
N ASN A 2 -14.44 6.37 3.71
CA ASN A 2 -13.56 6.46 2.55
C ASN A 2 -12.11 6.51 3.02
N HIS A 3 -11.24 5.77 2.31
CA HIS A 3 -9.83 5.70 2.60
C HIS A 3 -9.08 5.36 1.31
N GLY A 4 -7.93 5.99 1.07
CA GLY A 4 -7.17 5.77 -0.16
C GLY A 4 -7.91 6.25 -1.41
N ILE A 5 -7.73 7.52 -1.76
CA ILE A 5 -8.28 8.13 -2.97
C ILE A 5 -7.12 8.39 -3.93
N THR A 6 -7.29 8.02 -5.19
CA THR A 6 -6.35 8.37 -6.27
C THR A 6 -7.09 8.79 -7.52
N VAL A 7 -6.43 9.54 -8.38
CA VAL A 7 -6.93 9.94 -9.70
C VAL A 7 -6.04 9.31 -10.75
N ASP A 8 -6.64 8.59 -11.71
CA ASP A 8 -5.90 7.99 -12.80
C ASP A 8 -5.62 8.99 -13.94
N HIS A 9 -4.83 8.57 -14.92
CA HIS A 9 -4.43 9.40 -16.07
C HIS A 9 -5.59 9.78 -17.01
N MET A 10 -6.77 9.22 -16.80
CA MET A 10 -8.02 9.57 -17.53
C MET A 10 -8.95 10.43 -16.68
N ASP A 11 -8.45 11.01 -15.60
CA ASP A 11 -9.19 11.80 -14.61
C ASP A 11 -10.28 11.02 -13.86
N ASN A 12 -10.26 9.70 -13.85
CA ASN A 12 -11.20 8.94 -13.02
C ASN A 12 -10.71 8.88 -11.57
N VAL A 13 -11.65 8.94 -10.65
CA VAL A 13 -11.41 8.89 -9.21
C VAL A 13 -11.63 7.47 -8.71
N TRP A 14 -10.62 6.90 -8.07
CA TRP A 14 -10.66 5.60 -7.45
C TRP A 14 -10.71 5.75 -5.92
N ILE A 15 -11.61 5.04 -5.30
CA ILE A 15 -11.84 5.14 -3.85
C ILE A 15 -11.85 3.76 -3.23
N GLY A 16 -10.94 3.53 -2.28
CA GLY A 16 -11.01 2.43 -1.35
C GLY A 16 -11.82 2.80 -0.10
N GLY A 17 -12.01 1.85 0.79
CA GLY A 17 -12.69 2.10 2.05
C GLY A 17 -12.29 1.13 3.16
N ASN A 18 -12.26 1.62 4.41
CA ASN A 18 -11.94 0.83 5.58
C ASN A 18 -13.10 0.73 6.60
N GLY A 19 -14.31 1.09 6.21
CA GLY A 19 -15.51 0.90 7.01
C GLY A 19 -15.90 -0.57 7.20
N GLY A 20 -16.86 -0.83 8.08
CA GLY A 20 -17.29 -2.18 8.44
C GLY A 20 -17.55 -3.11 7.25
N PRO A 21 -18.39 -2.72 6.28
CA PRO A 21 -18.74 -3.55 5.13
C PRO A 21 -17.78 -3.40 3.93
N ASP A 22 -16.79 -2.51 3.98
CA ASP A 22 -15.97 -2.18 2.80
C ASP A 22 -15.10 -3.37 2.36
N ARG A 23 -15.43 -3.95 1.22
CA ARG A 23 -14.75 -5.07 0.56
C ARG A 23 -14.56 -4.82 -0.92
N GLN A 24 -14.74 -3.57 -1.33
CA GLN A 24 -14.73 -3.13 -2.72
C GLN A 24 -13.89 -1.88 -2.91
N ILE A 25 -13.58 -1.63 -4.18
CA ILE A 25 -13.04 -0.37 -4.70
C ILE A 25 -14.08 0.21 -5.64
N LEU A 26 -14.29 1.51 -5.57
CA LEU A 26 -15.25 2.25 -6.42
C LEU A 26 -14.47 3.13 -7.39
N LYS A 27 -14.98 3.22 -8.63
CA LYS A 27 -14.45 4.09 -9.68
C LYS A 27 -15.54 5.07 -10.11
N PHE A 28 -15.18 6.34 -10.17
CA PHE A 28 -16.05 7.44 -10.59
C PHE A 28 -15.38 8.24 -11.72
N SER A 29 -16.20 8.90 -12.53
CA SER A 29 -15.69 9.92 -13.44
C SER A 29 -15.22 11.16 -12.67
N ARG A 30 -14.52 12.05 -13.37
CA ARG A 30 -14.17 13.39 -12.87
C ARG A 30 -15.38 14.18 -12.36
N ASP A 31 -16.54 14.02 -13.00
CA ASP A 31 -17.75 14.74 -12.66
C ASP A 31 -18.57 14.08 -11.53
N GLY A 32 -18.07 12.94 -11.01
CA GLY A 32 -18.68 12.21 -9.90
C GLY A 32 -19.68 11.14 -10.32
N ASP A 33 -19.79 10.85 -11.62
CA ASP A 33 -20.64 9.75 -12.09
C ASP A 33 -20.01 8.40 -11.72
N PHE A 34 -20.82 7.51 -11.17
CA PHE A 34 -20.38 6.15 -10.86
C PHE A 34 -20.08 5.38 -12.15
N LEU A 35 -18.87 4.84 -12.25
CA LEU A 35 -18.41 4.08 -13.41
C LEU A 35 -18.38 2.58 -13.15
N ASN A 36 -17.77 2.16 -12.03
CA ASN A 36 -17.61 0.74 -11.73
C ASN A 36 -17.37 0.47 -10.25
N GLN A 37 -17.58 -0.79 -9.86
CA GLN A 37 -17.24 -1.34 -8.55
C GLN A 37 -16.52 -2.67 -8.72
N PHE A 38 -15.46 -2.85 -7.98
CA PHE A 38 -14.66 -4.08 -7.94
C PHE A 38 -14.72 -4.66 -6.52
N GLY A 39 -15.16 -5.90 -6.39
CA GLY A 39 -15.51 -6.52 -5.12
C GLY A 39 -16.93 -6.19 -4.64
N GLU A 40 -17.35 -6.81 -3.54
CA GLU A 40 -18.71 -6.72 -3.03
C GLU A 40 -18.73 -6.24 -1.56
N SER A 41 -19.59 -5.26 -1.27
CA SER A 41 -19.86 -4.80 0.08
C SER A 41 -20.35 -5.92 0.99
N GLY A 42 -19.76 -6.07 2.17
CA GLY A 42 -20.16 -7.08 3.15
C GLY A 42 -19.71 -8.51 2.85
N ALA A 43 -19.00 -8.76 1.73
CA ALA A 43 -18.44 -10.06 1.42
C ALA A 43 -17.43 -10.55 2.47
N GLN A 44 -17.16 -11.85 2.47
CA GLN A 44 -16.06 -12.42 3.25
C GLN A 44 -14.74 -11.87 2.72
N ASN A 45 -13.84 -11.45 3.61
CA ASN A 45 -12.48 -11.11 3.23
C ASN A 45 -11.57 -12.34 3.31
N SER A 46 -10.60 -12.38 2.43
CA SER A 46 -9.46 -13.29 2.51
C SER A 46 -8.30 -12.67 1.76
N SER A 47 -7.11 -12.81 2.27
CA SER A 47 -5.87 -12.41 1.57
C SER A 47 -5.62 -13.22 0.30
N LEU A 48 -6.33 -14.33 0.09
CA LEU A 48 -6.29 -15.16 -1.11
C LEU A 48 -7.47 -14.92 -2.07
N SER A 49 -8.39 -13.99 -1.75
CA SER A 49 -9.54 -13.72 -2.61
C SER A 49 -9.12 -13.09 -3.94
N GLU A 50 -9.59 -13.63 -5.05
CA GLU A 50 -9.40 -13.06 -6.39
C GLU A 50 -10.48 -12.04 -6.77
N VAL A 51 -11.45 -11.77 -5.89
CA VAL A 51 -12.59 -10.91 -6.17
C VAL A 51 -12.73 -9.77 -5.15
N ASN A 52 -12.64 -10.09 -3.86
CA ASN A 52 -12.95 -9.17 -2.78
C ASN A 52 -11.70 -8.67 -2.05
N PHE A 53 -11.81 -7.49 -1.45
CA PHE A 53 -10.76 -6.85 -0.68
C PHE A 53 -11.03 -6.90 0.83
N GLY A 54 -10.02 -6.60 1.63
CA GLY A 54 -10.09 -6.59 3.10
C GLY A 54 -9.95 -5.18 3.69
N ARG A 55 -10.80 -4.23 3.32
CA ARG A 55 -10.72 -2.82 3.72
C ARG A 55 -9.43 -2.17 3.21
N VAL A 56 -9.51 -1.69 2.01
CA VAL A 56 -8.40 -1.08 1.26
C VAL A 56 -7.88 0.18 1.97
N ALA A 57 -6.57 0.26 2.12
CA ALA A 57 -5.90 1.42 2.70
C ALA A 57 -5.51 2.45 1.63
N LYS A 58 -4.97 2.03 0.51
CA LYS A 58 -4.55 2.91 -0.58
C LYS A 58 -4.72 2.24 -1.94
N VAL A 59 -4.90 3.06 -2.94
CA VAL A 59 -5.00 2.66 -4.35
C VAL A 59 -4.01 3.52 -5.14
N PHE A 60 -3.25 2.92 -6.04
CA PHE A 60 -2.36 3.60 -6.97
C PHE A 60 -2.66 3.14 -8.39
N ALA A 61 -2.73 4.09 -9.34
CA ALA A 61 -3.01 3.81 -10.74
C ALA A 61 -1.71 3.89 -11.57
N ASP A 62 -1.32 2.79 -12.20
CA ASP A 62 -0.21 2.73 -13.15
C ASP A 62 -0.73 2.88 -14.59
N PRO A 63 -0.49 4.03 -15.24
CA PRO A 63 -0.95 4.26 -16.62
C PRO A 63 -0.17 3.43 -17.65
N ALA A 64 1.07 3.02 -17.35
CA ALA A 64 1.91 2.32 -18.30
C ALA A 64 1.41 0.89 -18.59
N GLU A 65 0.96 0.19 -17.55
CA GLU A 65 0.48 -1.18 -17.64
C GLU A 65 -1.06 -1.29 -17.53
N ASN A 66 -1.76 -0.15 -17.38
CA ASN A 66 -3.20 -0.09 -17.10
C ASN A 66 -3.59 -0.94 -15.89
N GLU A 67 -2.83 -0.81 -14.82
CA GLU A 67 -2.97 -1.56 -13.58
C GLU A 67 -3.31 -0.66 -12.40
N ILE A 68 -4.03 -1.24 -11.45
CA ILE A 68 -4.30 -0.63 -10.16
C ILE A 68 -3.61 -1.46 -9.09
N TYR A 69 -2.68 -0.86 -8.37
CA TYR A 69 -2.04 -1.42 -7.20
C TYR A 69 -2.85 -1.06 -5.96
N VAL A 70 -3.12 -2.04 -5.14
CA VAL A 70 -4.00 -1.93 -3.97
C VAL A 70 -3.26 -2.35 -2.72
N ALA A 71 -3.08 -1.43 -1.78
CA ALA A 71 -2.70 -1.76 -0.42
C ALA A 71 -3.94 -2.33 0.30
N ASP A 72 -4.13 -3.63 0.19
CA ASP A 72 -5.29 -4.35 0.73
C ASP A 72 -4.98 -4.85 2.15
N GLY A 73 -5.05 -3.92 3.12
CA GLY A 73 -4.31 -4.08 4.37
C GLY A 73 -5.07 -4.09 5.68
N TYR A 74 -6.25 -3.48 5.83
CA TYR A 74 -6.88 -3.39 7.16
C TYR A 74 -7.46 -4.70 7.69
N LEU A 75 -7.80 -5.64 6.80
CA LEU A 75 -8.19 -7.00 7.17
C LEU A 75 -7.35 -8.05 6.45
N ASN A 76 -7.02 -7.81 5.19
CA ASN A 76 -6.09 -8.64 4.41
C ASN A 76 -4.63 -8.22 4.67
N ARG A 77 -3.67 -8.98 4.15
CA ARG A 77 -2.22 -8.77 4.36
C ARG A 77 -1.47 -8.88 3.04
N ARG A 78 -1.87 -8.05 2.07
CA ARG A 78 -1.33 -8.16 0.72
C ARG A 78 -1.25 -6.85 -0.03
N VAL A 79 -0.45 -6.85 -1.07
CA VAL A 79 -0.63 -6.01 -2.24
C VAL A 79 -1.44 -6.82 -3.24
N ALA A 80 -2.45 -6.22 -3.83
CA ALA A 80 -3.21 -6.79 -4.93
C ALA A 80 -3.10 -5.90 -6.16
N VAL A 81 -3.08 -6.50 -7.35
CA VAL A 81 -3.00 -5.78 -8.63
C VAL A 81 -4.16 -6.23 -9.50
N ILE A 82 -4.95 -5.26 -9.96
CA ILE A 82 -6.10 -5.50 -10.83
C ILE A 82 -5.95 -4.74 -12.14
N ASP A 83 -6.60 -5.23 -13.18
CA ASP A 83 -6.75 -4.50 -14.44
C ASP A 83 -7.67 -3.27 -14.24
N ALA A 84 -7.24 -2.10 -14.70
CA ALA A 84 -7.94 -0.84 -14.46
C ALA A 84 -9.27 -0.71 -15.22
N ASN A 85 -9.51 -1.53 -16.25
CA ASN A 85 -10.75 -1.52 -17.04
C ASN A 85 -11.73 -2.58 -16.55
N THR A 86 -11.24 -3.82 -16.36
CA THR A 86 -12.10 -4.97 -16.06
C THR A 86 -12.24 -5.24 -14.57
N GLY A 87 -11.24 -4.83 -13.75
CA GLY A 87 -11.13 -5.17 -12.34
C GLY A 87 -10.71 -6.61 -12.09
N GLU A 88 -10.34 -7.34 -13.12
CA GLU A 88 -9.82 -8.70 -12.98
C GLU A 88 -8.54 -8.70 -12.13
N MET A 89 -8.46 -9.62 -11.17
CA MET A 89 -7.26 -9.80 -10.35
C MET A 89 -6.15 -10.39 -11.21
N LYS A 90 -5.08 -9.63 -11.41
CA LYS A 90 -3.92 -10.06 -12.19
C LYS A 90 -2.92 -10.84 -11.34
N ARG A 91 -2.69 -10.39 -10.12
CA ARG A 91 -1.77 -11.00 -9.15
C ARG A 91 -1.93 -10.37 -7.77
N PHE A 92 -1.42 -11.04 -6.76
CA PHE A 92 -1.27 -10.50 -5.41
C PHE A 92 -0.12 -11.21 -4.68
N TRP A 93 0.42 -10.57 -3.65
CA TRP A 93 1.48 -11.13 -2.82
C TRP A 93 1.51 -10.54 -1.41
N GLY A 94 2.11 -11.27 -0.49
CA GLY A 94 2.43 -10.85 0.87
C GLY A 94 3.86 -10.31 1.02
N ALA A 95 4.35 -10.26 2.27
CA ALA A 95 5.72 -9.87 2.52
C ALA A 95 6.71 -10.78 1.80
N TYR A 96 7.81 -10.21 1.31
CA TYR A 96 8.88 -10.90 0.56
C TYR A 96 8.43 -11.60 -0.73
N GLY A 97 7.25 -11.25 -1.27
CA GLY A 97 6.68 -11.93 -2.44
C GLY A 97 6.03 -13.27 -2.13
N ASN A 98 5.92 -13.64 -0.85
CA ASN A 98 5.28 -14.88 -0.43
C ASN A 98 3.77 -14.86 -0.69
N GLU A 99 3.16 -16.04 -0.75
CA GLU A 99 1.70 -16.16 -0.68
C GLU A 99 1.20 -15.53 0.62
N PRO A 100 0.21 -14.62 0.59
CA PRO A 100 -0.31 -14.00 1.79
C PRO A 100 -1.10 -15.00 2.64
N SER A 101 -1.06 -14.81 3.96
CA SER A 101 -1.82 -15.60 4.92
C SER A 101 -2.71 -14.72 5.79
N ASP A 102 -3.90 -15.22 6.12
CA ASP A 102 -4.81 -14.60 7.08
C ASP A 102 -4.45 -14.94 8.53
N ASP A 103 -3.43 -15.75 8.75
CA ASP A 103 -2.94 -16.08 10.09
C ASP A 103 -2.47 -14.83 10.83
N ARG A 104 -2.77 -14.80 12.12
CA ARG A 104 -2.41 -13.67 12.95
C ARG A 104 -0.89 -13.56 13.11
N THR A 105 -0.33 -12.45 12.66
CA THR A 105 1.06 -12.09 12.96
C THR A 105 1.13 -11.48 14.36
N PRO A 106 2.10 -11.89 15.22
CA PRO A 106 2.33 -11.27 16.52
C PRO A 106 2.54 -9.75 16.42
N GLY A 107 2.25 -9.03 17.50
CA GLY A 107 2.54 -7.59 17.58
C GLY A 107 4.03 -7.29 17.39
N TYR A 108 4.33 -6.10 16.90
CA TYR A 108 5.71 -5.66 16.68
C TYR A 108 6.51 -5.55 17.99
N THR A 109 7.75 -6.01 17.95
CA THR A 109 8.73 -5.85 19.02
C THR A 109 10.01 -5.20 18.46
N PRO A 110 10.49 -4.09 19.04
CA PRO A 110 11.71 -3.45 18.59
C PRO A 110 12.90 -4.40 18.52
N GLY A 111 13.59 -4.41 17.37
CA GLY A 111 14.75 -5.27 17.14
C GLY A 111 14.44 -6.71 16.75
N GLU A 112 13.18 -7.06 16.57
CA GLU A 112 12.81 -8.39 16.06
C GLU A 112 13.28 -8.58 14.61
N THR A 113 13.45 -9.83 14.21
CA THR A 113 13.55 -10.17 12.79
C THR A 113 12.19 -9.93 12.13
N PRO A 114 12.11 -9.17 11.03
CA PRO A 114 10.84 -8.91 10.34
C PRO A 114 10.13 -10.20 9.97
N PRO A 115 8.81 -10.30 10.22
CA PRO A 115 8.05 -11.50 9.92
C PRO A 115 7.92 -11.73 8.42
N GLN A 116 7.75 -12.99 8.02
CA GLN A 116 7.58 -13.40 6.63
C GLN A 116 6.18 -13.07 6.07
N GLN A 117 5.33 -12.46 6.87
CA GLN A 117 4.01 -11.97 6.49
C GLN A 117 3.89 -10.48 6.84
N PHE A 118 3.08 -9.74 6.09
CA PHE A 118 2.70 -8.40 6.47
C PHE A 118 1.86 -8.40 7.75
N ARG A 119 2.02 -7.35 8.54
CA ARG A 119 1.04 -7.01 9.58
C ARG A 119 -0.13 -6.21 8.99
N THR A 120 -1.20 -6.10 9.74
CA THR A 120 -2.32 -5.25 9.35
C THR A 120 -2.24 -3.88 10.05
N PRO A 121 -2.36 -2.79 9.27
CA PRO A 121 -2.58 -2.75 7.82
C PRO A 121 -1.29 -2.69 6.98
N VAL A 122 -1.33 -3.30 5.79
CA VAL A 122 -0.54 -2.85 4.65
C VAL A 122 -1.14 -1.52 4.21
N HIS A 123 -0.42 -0.41 4.38
CA HIS A 123 -1.06 0.90 4.39
C HIS A 123 -0.80 1.76 3.16
N CYS A 124 0.30 1.56 2.46
CA CYS A 124 0.60 2.19 1.18
C CYS A 124 1.15 1.19 0.17
N ALA A 125 1.00 1.51 -1.11
CA ALA A 125 1.64 0.87 -2.24
C ALA A 125 1.81 1.93 -3.33
N GLU A 126 3.04 2.41 -3.55
CA GLU A 126 3.37 3.47 -4.50
C GLU A 126 4.41 2.98 -5.50
N LEU A 127 4.17 3.20 -6.78
CA LEU A 127 5.08 2.82 -7.86
C LEU A 127 5.94 4.03 -8.26
N SER A 128 7.25 3.83 -8.27
CA SER A 128 8.20 4.82 -8.77
C SER A 128 8.31 4.82 -10.30
N ASN A 129 8.89 5.89 -10.86
CA ASN A 129 9.09 6.05 -12.32
C ASN A 129 9.92 4.92 -12.95
N ASP A 130 10.85 4.34 -12.20
CA ASP A 130 11.69 3.23 -12.62
C ASP A 130 11.02 1.84 -12.42
N GLY A 131 9.77 1.83 -11.97
CA GLY A 131 8.95 0.63 -11.88
C GLY A 131 9.14 -0.21 -10.62
N LEU A 132 9.70 0.36 -9.56
CA LEU A 132 9.76 -0.26 -8.25
C LEU A 132 8.54 0.11 -7.42
N LEU A 133 7.93 -0.87 -6.77
CA LEU A 133 6.79 -0.67 -5.88
C LEU A 133 7.25 -0.62 -4.42
N TYR A 134 6.92 0.47 -3.76
CA TYR A 134 7.22 0.68 -2.34
C TYR A 134 5.96 0.45 -1.51
N VAL A 135 6.05 -0.43 -0.52
CA VAL A 135 4.90 -0.93 0.26
C VAL A 135 5.11 -0.66 1.75
N CYS A 136 4.15 0.02 2.37
CA CYS A 136 4.16 0.30 3.81
C CYS A 136 3.56 -0.85 4.62
N ASP A 137 4.37 -1.65 5.28
CA ASP A 137 3.93 -2.53 6.37
C ASP A 137 3.91 -1.72 7.67
N ARG A 138 2.83 -0.95 7.87
CA ARG A 138 2.75 0.12 8.86
C ARG A 138 3.11 -0.32 10.27
N PRO A 139 2.50 -1.37 10.85
CA PRO A 139 2.80 -1.75 12.22
C PRO A 139 4.17 -2.40 12.41
N SER A 140 4.82 -2.79 11.32
CA SER A 140 6.20 -3.29 11.34
C SER A 140 7.24 -2.19 11.17
N ASN A 141 6.83 -0.92 11.06
CA ASN A 141 7.71 0.21 10.77
C ASN A 141 8.54 0.01 9.50
N ARG A 142 8.04 -0.76 8.55
CA ARG A 142 8.80 -1.28 7.42
C ARG A 142 8.26 -0.73 6.10
N ILE A 143 9.20 -0.33 5.22
CA ILE A 143 8.93 -0.16 3.80
C ILE A 143 9.62 -1.30 3.08
N SER A 144 8.86 -2.07 2.30
CA SER A 144 9.38 -3.15 1.46
C SER A 144 9.31 -2.73 -0.01
N VAL A 145 10.36 -3.02 -0.77
CA VAL A 145 10.49 -2.66 -2.19
C VAL A 145 10.36 -3.92 -3.03
N PHE A 146 9.55 -3.85 -4.08
CA PHE A 146 9.27 -4.96 -4.97
C PHE A 146 9.44 -4.55 -6.44
N GLN A 147 9.65 -5.51 -7.32
CA GLN A 147 9.35 -5.38 -8.73
C GLN A 147 7.83 -5.36 -8.94
N ARG A 148 7.37 -4.95 -10.12
CA ARG A 148 5.95 -4.94 -10.50
C ARG A 148 5.27 -6.31 -10.39
N ASP A 149 6.02 -7.38 -10.53
CA ASP A 149 5.51 -8.77 -10.46
C ASP A 149 5.42 -9.33 -9.03
N GLY A 150 5.85 -8.56 -8.02
CA GLY A 150 5.89 -8.96 -6.62
C GLY A 150 7.23 -9.57 -6.18
N THR A 151 8.23 -9.64 -7.05
CA THR A 151 9.57 -10.07 -6.67
C THR A 151 10.18 -9.08 -5.67
N PHE A 152 10.55 -9.56 -4.49
CA PHE A 152 11.15 -8.74 -3.43
C PHE A 152 12.54 -8.25 -3.84
N VAL A 153 12.81 -6.97 -3.59
CA VAL A 153 14.08 -6.31 -3.91
C VAL A 153 14.85 -5.91 -2.66
N ASN A 154 14.21 -5.14 -1.77
CA ASN A 154 14.88 -4.57 -0.59
C ASN A 154 13.85 -4.17 0.46
N GLU A 155 14.32 -3.82 1.66
CA GLU A 155 13.46 -3.24 2.70
C GLU A 155 14.25 -2.31 3.63
N VAL A 156 13.54 -1.46 4.32
CA VAL A 156 14.07 -0.62 5.40
C VAL A 156 13.07 -0.55 6.56
N VAL A 157 13.59 -0.54 7.78
CA VAL A 157 12.81 -0.29 8.99
C VAL A 157 13.07 1.14 9.45
N ILE A 158 11.98 1.92 9.56
CA ILE A 158 12.01 3.33 9.95
C ILE A 158 11.58 3.45 11.40
N ALA A 159 12.26 4.29 12.20
CA ALA A 159 11.91 4.51 13.60
C ALA A 159 11.63 3.20 14.37
N PRO A 160 12.63 2.28 14.49
CA PRO A 160 12.44 0.90 14.94
C PRO A 160 11.93 0.74 16.37
N HIS A 161 11.86 1.82 17.14
CA HIS A 161 11.31 1.81 18.51
C HIS A 161 9.84 2.23 18.58
N THR A 162 9.23 2.57 17.42
CA THR A 162 7.82 2.97 17.38
C THR A 162 6.92 1.77 17.59
N LEU A 163 6.03 1.89 18.56
CA LEU A 163 5.01 0.90 18.87
C LEU A 163 3.62 1.35 18.40
N SER A 164 2.60 0.56 18.73
CA SER A 164 1.20 0.88 18.45
C SER A 164 0.86 0.89 16.95
N GLN A 165 0.64 2.07 16.35
CA GLN A 165 0.21 2.17 14.96
C GLN A 165 1.35 2.03 13.94
N GLY A 166 2.61 2.10 14.41
CA GLY A 166 3.79 2.06 13.56
C GLY A 166 4.08 3.38 12.83
N ALA A 167 5.23 3.44 12.16
CA ALA A 167 5.81 4.67 11.62
C ALA A 167 5.56 4.89 10.11
N THR A 168 5.28 3.85 9.33
CA THR A 168 5.16 3.97 7.87
C THR A 168 3.71 4.09 7.43
N TRP A 169 3.16 5.32 7.50
CA TRP A 169 1.76 5.55 7.17
C TRP A 169 1.53 5.76 5.69
N ASP A 170 2.34 6.57 5.06
CA ASP A 170 2.26 6.83 3.63
C ASP A 170 3.61 7.26 3.08
N ILE A 171 3.79 7.18 1.77
CA ILE A 171 4.96 7.67 1.06
C ILE A 171 4.55 8.47 -0.16
N ASP A 172 5.46 9.36 -0.57
CA ASP A 172 5.40 10.06 -1.84
C ASP A 172 6.83 10.31 -2.32
N PHE A 173 7.01 10.59 -3.60
CA PHE A 173 8.31 10.80 -4.20
C PHE A 173 8.50 12.25 -4.61
N SER A 174 9.77 12.67 -4.70
CA SER A 174 10.11 13.99 -5.25
C SER A 174 9.74 14.07 -6.73
N PRO A 175 9.39 15.27 -7.23
CA PRO A 175 8.88 15.44 -8.59
C PRO A 175 9.95 15.46 -9.69
N ASP A 176 11.23 15.29 -9.33
CA ASP A 176 12.32 15.13 -10.30
C ASP A 176 12.20 13.77 -11.03
N ASP A 177 12.69 13.70 -12.25
CA ASP A 177 12.55 12.50 -13.10
C ASP A 177 13.08 11.22 -12.45
N ASP A 178 14.18 11.35 -11.69
CA ASP A 178 14.83 10.25 -10.97
C ASP A 178 14.13 9.94 -9.63
N GLN A 179 13.19 10.79 -9.19
CA GLN A 179 12.55 10.68 -7.88
C GLN A 179 13.58 10.44 -6.77
N THR A 180 14.57 11.33 -6.72
CA THR A 180 15.75 11.21 -5.85
C THR A 180 15.38 11.02 -4.39
N TRP A 181 14.28 11.66 -3.97
CA TRP A 181 13.81 11.63 -2.58
C TRP A 181 12.49 10.89 -2.43
N MET A 182 12.39 10.18 -1.33
CA MET A 182 11.15 9.59 -0.84
C MET A 182 10.77 10.27 0.48
N TYR A 183 9.54 10.73 0.57
CA TYR A 183 8.95 11.32 1.78
C TYR A 183 8.10 10.27 2.48
N VAL A 184 8.36 10.03 3.76
CA VAL A 184 7.61 9.04 4.55
C VAL A 184 6.85 9.76 5.65
N ALA A 185 5.53 9.66 5.59
CA ALA A 185 4.66 10.19 6.64
C ALA A 185 4.61 9.21 7.82
N ASP A 186 5.01 9.68 8.98
CA ASP A 186 4.92 8.96 10.26
C ASP A 186 3.83 9.59 11.14
N GLY A 187 2.64 9.06 11.04
CA GLY A 187 1.51 9.58 11.82
C GLY A 187 1.57 9.24 13.31
N GLN A 188 2.36 8.24 13.71
CA GLN A 188 2.51 7.89 15.12
C GLN A 188 3.45 8.85 15.85
N ASN A 189 4.54 9.27 15.22
CA ASN A 189 5.53 10.16 15.80
C ASN A 189 5.39 11.61 15.32
N MET A 190 4.37 11.92 14.52
CA MET A 190 4.08 13.26 13.96
C MET A 190 5.26 13.83 13.16
N LYS A 191 5.90 12.98 12.36
CA LYS A 191 7.11 13.29 11.59
C LYS A 191 6.94 13.01 10.09
N VAL A 192 7.73 13.68 9.30
CA VAL A 192 8.02 13.29 7.92
C VAL A 192 9.53 13.00 7.83
N TYR A 193 9.87 11.83 7.33
CA TYR A 193 11.25 11.50 6.99
C TYR A 193 11.49 11.78 5.51
N VAL A 194 12.64 12.37 5.21
CA VAL A 194 13.16 12.53 3.84
C VAL A 194 14.26 11.52 3.67
N MET A 195 14.10 10.64 2.72
CA MET A 195 15.01 9.54 2.45
C MET A 195 15.60 9.65 1.05
N ASN A 196 16.84 9.24 0.88
CA ASN A 196 17.34 8.93 -0.44
C ASN A 196 16.63 7.65 -0.92
N ARG A 197 15.94 7.69 -2.07
CA ARG A 197 15.11 6.59 -2.55
C ARG A 197 15.94 5.36 -2.94
N GLU A 198 17.11 5.55 -3.54
CA GLU A 198 17.98 4.46 -4.00
C GLU A 198 18.66 3.73 -2.83
N THR A 199 19.20 4.49 -1.86
CA THR A 199 19.92 3.91 -0.73
C THR A 199 19.03 3.56 0.45
N LEU A 200 17.80 4.06 0.50
CA LEU A 200 16.85 3.98 1.61
C LEU A 200 17.38 4.61 2.91
N GLU A 201 18.36 5.50 2.83
CA GLU A 201 18.90 6.20 3.98
C GLU A 201 18.09 7.45 4.32
N ILE A 202 17.77 7.64 5.60
CA ILE A 202 17.13 8.87 6.09
C ILE A 202 18.20 9.98 6.08
N VAL A 203 17.93 11.04 5.30
CA VAL A 203 18.84 12.20 5.20
C VAL A 203 18.35 13.39 6.01
N TYR A 204 17.06 13.48 6.27
CA TYR A 204 16.47 14.56 7.04
C TYR A 204 15.12 14.12 7.64
N SER A 205 14.67 14.79 8.68
CA SER A 205 13.30 14.67 9.18
C SER A 205 12.81 16.00 9.76
N PHE A 206 11.51 16.19 9.70
CA PHE A 206 10.83 17.34 10.31
C PHE A 206 9.50 16.91 10.92
N GLY A 207 8.94 17.77 11.75
CA GLY A 207 7.78 17.48 12.60
C GLY A 207 8.20 17.52 14.08
N ASP A 208 7.26 17.33 14.98
CA ASP A 208 7.48 17.42 16.43
C ASP A 208 8.03 16.11 17.03
#